data_5979a13653096653343dfbb34f066d55
#
_entry.id   5979a13653096653343dfbb34f066d55
#
_cell.length_a   1.000
_cell.length_b   1.000
_cell.length_c   1.000
_cell.angle_alpha   90.00
_cell.angle_beta   90.00
_cell.angle_gamma   90.00
#
_symmetry.space_group_name_H-M   'P 1'
#
loop_
_entity.id
_entity.type
_entity.pdbx_description
1 polymer ?
#
loop_
_entity_poly.entity_id
_entity_poly.type
_entity_poly.pdbx_seq_one_letter_code
_entity_poly.pdbx_strand_id
1 'polypeptide(L)'
;MQIQKLELPQGGEQEREQLYIRCLQGAYQTEEQSLKLEEKTLIRFDTYFNACSVEKWLTYTKIQDLFSQVRVKGRGILRIWNEWESPSGGIERKLLAEKQFETEAEELFEISLLDKMSTAEVQGMLYTEIETGEGQRCVLSEGGYTTSTVSERTVHLVIAICTYKRETYVTRNLEIIRKKLWENPRSPLYQNIHVIVTDNGRTLEKHADKSWLTICPNKNAGGAAGFARGMAEALKDDSTTHVLLMDDDVEIKPSAIEKTYLLLALLKDEYRERIIGGAMLRSDYTFVQQESGGSYQGGRIQSIHAGMDLRRTENVLLNERNERADYNAWWYCCIPVSVIKKKGFPLPVFLHCDDVEYGLRTGTEPIRMNGICVWHDAFEHKRPSVNEYYDVRNTLIVNGLYVRGYGCRQAFRMVCRRMLVNLFRYRYKDIRLVARAVDDYLRGPGWLMQTDAEELHRELMSTGYRYTEIFPGTIPEKEDVLLTDILTGKHNSNNIDRKKLLSLNGWLLPARRGNPEPIMAGESPHCYYRKKDVWIYDPDTKLGFYSHKEMKQLFEMPGEWFRLWLKLKKEYATAQRAYQNAIAEMTSMEFWSRYLREKESKNENKL
;
A
#
# COMPACT_ATOMS: atom_id res chain seq x y z
N MET A 1 -14.97 -15.05 21.64
CA MET A 1 -13.87 -14.16 21.26
C MET A 1 -14.39 -13.09 20.31
N GLN A 2 -14.04 -11.81 20.51
CA GLN A 2 -14.44 -10.73 19.60
C GLN A 2 -13.48 -10.71 18.39
N ILE A 3 -14.04 -10.86 17.18
CA ILE A 3 -13.27 -10.88 15.93
C ILE A 3 -13.24 -9.51 15.23
N GLN A 4 -14.21 -8.66 15.52
CA GLN A 4 -14.30 -7.28 15.02
C GLN A 4 -15.07 -6.43 16.02
N LYS A 5 -14.47 -5.32 16.45
CA LYS A 5 -15.16 -4.29 17.23
C LYS A 5 -15.95 -3.37 16.29
N LEU A 6 -17.07 -2.85 16.76
CA LEU A 6 -17.71 -1.72 16.14
C LEU A 6 -16.95 -0.47 16.55
N GLU A 7 -16.44 0.26 15.57
CA GLU A 7 -15.63 1.43 15.78
C GLU A 7 -16.46 2.69 15.60
N LEU A 8 -16.34 3.60 16.56
CA LEU A 8 -16.97 4.92 16.48
C LEU A 8 -15.98 5.94 15.96
N PRO A 9 -16.42 6.95 15.18
CA PRO A 9 -15.54 8.00 14.70
C PRO A 9 -14.98 8.77 15.90
N GLN A 10 -13.67 9.01 15.87
CA GLN A 10 -13.01 9.88 16.85
C GLN A 10 -12.94 11.27 16.25
N GLY A 11 -13.69 12.21 16.78
CA GLY A 11 -13.97 13.52 16.19
C GLY A 11 -12.80 14.23 15.52
N GLY A 12 -13.08 14.93 14.45
CA GLY A 12 -12.15 15.82 13.76
C GLY A 12 -12.31 15.94 12.25
N GLU A 13 -12.56 14.85 11.52
CA GLU A 13 -12.67 14.90 10.06
C GLU A 13 -14.02 14.32 9.59
N GLN A 14 -14.92 15.19 9.21
CA GLN A 14 -16.28 14.82 8.75
C GLN A 14 -16.26 13.82 7.57
N GLU A 15 -15.26 13.90 6.68
CA GLU A 15 -15.13 12.97 5.56
C GLU A 15 -14.71 11.58 5.99
N ARG A 16 -13.81 11.47 6.98
CA ARG A 16 -13.35 10.19 7.57
C ARG A 16 -14.44 9.52 8.39
N GLU A 17 -15.33 10.30 8.98
CA GLU A 17 -16.46 9.81 9.79
C GLU A 17 -17.35 8.83 9.01
N GLN A 18 -17.55 9.07 7.69
CA GLN A 18 -18.36 8.21 6.83
C GLN A 18 -17.73 6.82 6.56
N LEU A 19 -16.47 6.60 6.94
CA LEU A 19 -15.86 5.27 6.93
C LEU A 19 -16.28 4.42 8.13
N TYR A 20 -16.92 5.03 9.14
CA TYR A 20 -17.37 4.39 10.38
C TYR A 20 -18.90 4.34 10.50
N ILE A 21 -19.59 5.40 10.15
CA ILE A 21 -21.03 5.54 10.31
C ILE A 21 -21.65 6.17 9.07
N ARG A 22 -22.79 5.66 8.69
CA ARG A 22 -23.63 6.26 7.66
C ARG A 22 -24.95 6.71 8.28
N CYS A 23 -25.15 8.02 8.43
CA CYS A 23 -26.42 8.60 8.87
C CYS A 23 -27.30 8.83 7.66
N LEU A 24 -28.41 8.11 7.59
CA LEU A 24 -29.39 8.22 6.50
C LEU A 24 -30.48 9.23 6.80
N GLN A 25 -30.79 9.40 8.09
CA GLN A 25 -31.81 10.31 8.57
C GLN A 25 -31.51 10.73 10.01
N GLY A 26 -31.95 11.93 10.41
CA GLY A 26 -31.86 12.43 11.77
C GLY A 26 -30.47 12.97 12.13
N ALA A 27 -30.10 12.84 13.39
CA ALA A 27 -28.85 13.34 13.93
C ALA A 27 -28.32 12.45 15.05
N TYR A 28 -27.00 12.44 15.21
CA TYR A 28 -26.30 11.77 16.29
C TYR A 28 -25.17 12.63 16.82
N GLN A 29 -24.71 12.31 18.03
CA GLN A 29 -23.54 12.90 18.64
C GLN A 29 -22.55 11.82 19.03
N THR A 30 -21.28 11.98 18.64
CA THR A 30 -20.20 11.08 19.02
C THR A 30 -19.55 11.59 20.30
N GLU A 31 -19.48 10.73 21.30
CA GLU A 31 -18.69 10.91 22.51
C GLU A 31 -17.50 9.94 22.47
N GLU A 32 -16.54 10.07 23.41
CA GLU A 32 -15.27 9.32 23.38
C GLU A 32 -15.44 7.79 23.20
N GLN A 33 -16.50 7.21 23.77
CA GLN A 33 -16.77 5.76 23.71
C GLN A 33 -18.24 5.44 23.43
N SER A 34 -19.05 6.39 23.01
CA SER A 34 -20.47 6.18 22.76
C SER A 34 -21.02 7.04 21.64
N LEU A 35 -22.13 6.62 21.10
CA LEU A 35 -22.89 7.30 20.08
C LEU A 35 -24.30 7.56 20.59
N LYS A 36 -24.69 8.82 20.70
CA LYS A 36 -26.05 9.22 21.07
C LYS A 36 -26.87 9.51 19.84
N LEU A 37 -27.98 8.82 19.67
CA LEU A 37 -28.94 9.02 18.59
C LEU A 37 -30.12 9.85 19.10
N GLU A 38 -30.42 10.94 18.39
CA GLU A 38 -31.61 11.73 18.59
C GLU A 38 -32.85 11.01 18.03
N GLU A 39 -34.02 11.58 18.24
CA GLU A 39 -35.27 11.03 17.70
C GLU A 39 -35.28 11.03 16.16
N LYS A 40 -36.02 10.12 15.55
CA LYS A 40 -36.15 9.97 14.09
C LYS A 40 -34.82 9.81 13.38
N THR A 41 -33.89 9.11 14.01
CA THR A 41 -32.55 8.88 13.46
C THR A 41 -32.41 7.46 12.94
N LEU A 42 -31.85 7.31 11.74
CA LEU A 42 -31.49 6.05 11.13
C LEU A 42 -30.02 6.06 10.77
N ILE A 43 -29.24 5.17 11.39
CA ILE A 43 -27.83 4.97 11.11
C ILE A 43 -27.55 3.55 10.65
N ARG A 44 -26.53 3.39 9.80
CA ARG A 44 -25.98 2.12 9.35
C ARG A 44 -24.49 2.04 9.57
N PHE A 45 -24.05 0.82 9.80
CA PHE A 45 -22.63 0.45 9.90
C PHE A 45 -22.17 -0.38 8.69
N ASP A 46 -22.80 -0.20 7.52
CA ASP A 46 -22.43 -0.73 6.20
C ASP A 46 -21.20 -0.02 5.61
N THR A 47 -20.18 0.22 6.45
CA THR A 47 -19.05 1.09 6.20
C THR A 47 -17.74 0.32 6.20
N TYR A 48 -16.67 0.93 5.70
CA TYR A 48 -15.39 0.27 5.50
C TYR A 48 -14.80 -0.38 6.76
N PHE A 49 -14.96 0.26 7.94
CA PHE A 49 -14.44 -0.28 9.19
C PHE A 49 -15.43 -1.17 9.94
N ASN A 50 -16.72 -0.97 9.77
CA ASN A 50 -17.74 -1.62 10.60
C ASN A 50 -18.52 -2.73 9.90
N ALA A 51 -18.55 -2.78 8.58
CA ALA A 51 -19.10 -3.95 7.89
C ALA A 51 -18.21 -5.18 8.15
N CYS A 52 -18.84 -6.31 8.46
CA CYS A 52 -18.15 -7.57 8.69
C CYS A 52 -18.09 -8.38 7.40
N SER A 53 -16.90 -8.66 6.89
CA SER A 53 -16.63 -9.48 5.69
C SER A 53 -16.95 -10.96 5.97
N VAL A 54 -18.23 -11.30 6.11
CA VAL A 54 -18.65 -12.63 6.58
C VAL A 54 -18.14 -13.76 5.70
N GLU A 55 -18.22 -13.60 4.39
CA GLU A 55 -17.72 -14.60 3.44
C GLU A 55 -16.22 -14.87 3.63
N LYS A 56 -15.40 -13.81 3.81
CA LYS A 56 -13.96 -13.96 4.00
C LYS A 56 -13.62 -14.58 5.35
N TRP A 57 -14.32 -14.17 6.42
CA TRP A 57 -14.13 -14.80 7.73
C TRP A 57 -14.41 -16.30 7.67
N LEU A 58 -15.52 -16.74 7.07
CA LEU A 58 -15.87 -18.16 7.00
C LEU A 58 -15.04 -18.94 5.97
N THR A 59 -14.62 -18.29 4.88
CA THR A 59 -13.73 -18.91 3.90
C THR A 59 -12.36 -19.22 4.48
N TYR A 60 -11.74 -18.22 5.12
CA TYR A 60 -10.34 -18.34 5.52
C TYR A 60 -10.12 -18.89 6.92
N THR A 61 -11.14 -18.85 7.79
CA THR A 61 -10.98 -19.21 9.22
C THR A 61 -11.79 -20.43 9.63
N LYS A 62 -11.46 -20.96 10.81
CA LYS A 62 -12.13 -22.09 11.45
C LYS A 62 -13.42 -21.70 12.19
N ILE A 63 -13.93 -20.48 12.03
CA ILE A 63 -15.15 -19.98 12.66
C ILE A 63 -16.33 -20.87 12.27
N GLN A 64 -17.08 -21.35 13.26
CA GLN A 64 -18.26 -22.19 13.09
C GLN A 64 -19.57 -21.51 13.48
N ASP A 65 -19.48 -20.44 14.26
CA ASP A 65 -20.60 -19.61 14.69
C ASP A 65 -20.21 -18.14 14.65
N LEU A 66 -21.19 -17.28 14.49
CA LEU A 66 -21.00 -15.83 14.45
C LEU A 66 -22.15 -15.13 15.14
N PHE A 67 -21.82 -14.23 16.06
CA PHE A 67 -22.80 -13.43 16.80
C PHE A 67 -22.54 -11.95 16.56
N SER A 68 -23.62 -11.18 16.43
CA SER A 68 -23.58 -9.72 16.58
C SER A 68 -23.85 -9.36 18.02
N GLN A 69 -22.99 -8.56 18.62
CA GLN A 69 -23.16 -7.99 19.95
C GLN A 69 -23.31 -6.48 19.84
N VAL A 70 -24.32 -5.94 20.51
CA VAL A 70 -24.59 -4.50 20.52
C VAL A 70 -25.09 -4.11 21.92
N ARG A 71 -24.39 -3.15 22.56
CA ARG A 71 -24.75 -2.62 23.87
C ARG A 71 -25.42 -1.27 23.71
N VAL A 72 -26.68 -1.19 24.10
CA VAL A 72 -27.50 0.01 23.96
C VAL A 72 -28.26 0.34 25.23
N LYS A 73 -28.64 1.62 25.35
CA LYS A 73 -29.54 2.15 26.35
C LYS A 73 -30.55 3.08 25.68
N GLY A 74 -31.80 3.07 26.12
CA GLY A 74 -32.88 3.90 25.58
C GLY A 74 -33.88 3.11 24.77
N ARG A 75 -34.47 3.70 23.74
CA ARG A 75 -35.52 3.09 22.92
C ARG A 75 -35.16 3.15 21.44
N GLY A 76 -35.40 2.05 20.71
CA GLY A 76 -35.16 1.99 19.28
C GLY A 76 -35.35 0.60 18.69
N ILE A 77 -34.93 0.45 17.46
CA ILE A 77 -34.94 -0.80 16.71
C ILE A 77 -33.53 -1.11 16.28
N LEU A 78 -33.04 -2.30 16.60
CA LEU A 78 -31.78 -2.87 16.16
C LEU A 78 -32.05 -3.85 15.04
N ARG A 79 -31.38 -3.70 13.89
CA ARG A 79 -31.45 -4.66 12.77
C ARG A 79 -30.05 -5.12 12.40
N ILE A 80 -29.97 -6.39 11.97
CA ILE A 80 -28.76 -6.96 11.37
C ILE A 80 -29.11 -7.37 9.95
N TRP A 81 -28.32 -6.86 9.01
CA TRP A 81 -28.47 -7.10 7.58
C TRP A 81 -27.32 -7.92 7.04
N ASN A 82 -27.59 -8.76 6.05
CA ASN A 82 -26.61 -9.30 5.13
C ASN A 82 -26.79 -8.64 3.76
N GLU A 83 -25.72 -8.18 3.15
CA GLU A 83 -25.73 -7.51 1.86
C GLU A 83 -24.63 -8.07 0.97
N TRP A 84 -24.96 -8.40 -0.28
CA TRP A 84 -24.02 -8.99 -1.24
C TRP A 84 -24.33 -8.54 -2.66
N GLU A 85 -23.38 -8.73 -3.54
CA GLU A 85 -23.56 -8.52 -4.97
C GLU A 85 -24.16 -9.78 -5.59
N SER A 86 -25.29 -9.62 -6.30
CA SER A 86 -25.91 -10.74 -6.99
C SER A 86 -25.16 -11.08 -8.28
N PRO A 87 -25.25 -12.34 -8.76
CA PRO A 87 -24.66 -12.74 -10.04
C PRO A 87 -25.14 -11.91 -11.25
N SER A 88 -26.27 -11.23 -11.14
CA SER A 88 -26.81 -10.33 -12.15
C SER A 88 -26.19 -8.92 -12.11
N GLY A 89 -25.32 -8.63 -11.13
CA GLY A 89 -24.65 -7.34 -10.95
C GLY A 89 -25.45 -6.31 -10.15
N GLY A 90 -26.55 -6.72 -9.51
CA GLY A 90 -27.30 -5.89 -8.55
C GLY A 90 -26.84 -6.13 -7.12
N ILE A 91 -27.19 -5.21 -6.21
CA ILE A 91 -27.00 -5.40 -4.76
C ILE A 91 -28.27 -6.00 -4.18
N GLU A 92 -28.12 -7.11 -3.49
CA GLU A 92 -29.18 -7.78 -2.75
C GLU A 92 -28.90 -7.70 -1.26
N ARG A 93 -29.97 -7.62 -0.46
CA ARG A 93 -29.86 -7.60 1.00
C ARG A 93 -30.96 -8.40 1.64
N LYS A 94 -30.64 -9.00 2.79
CA LYS A 94 -31.59 -9.79 3.61
C LYS A 94 -31.53 -9.32 5.05
N LEU A 95 -32.67 -9.09 5.64
CA LEU A 95 -32.81 -8.86 7.07
C LEU A 95 -32.65 -10.20 7.81
N LEU A 96 -31.60 -10.31 8.62
CA LEU A 96 -31.34 -11.52 9.43
C LEU A 96 -32.03 -11.46 10.79
N ALA A 97 -32.05 -10.27 11.39
CA ALA A 97 -32.68 -10.09 12.69
C ALA A 97 -33.17 -8.66 12.84
N GLU A 98 -34.30 -8.53 13.55
CA GLU A 98 -34.87 -7.27 14.03
C GLU A 98 -35.23 -7.43 15.50
N LYS A 99 -34.83 -6.45 16.32
CA LYS A 99 -35.17 -6.41 17.74
C LYS A 99 -35.52 -5.00 18.16
N GLN A 100 -36.75 -4.81 18.64
CA GLN A 100 -37.12 -3.59 19.34
C GLN A 100 -36.56 -3.64 20.77
N PHE A 101 -36.07 -2.53 21.26
CA PHE A 101 -35.54 -2.41 22.61
C PHE A 101 -36.09 -1.16 23.32
N GLU A 102 -36.29 -1.32 24.62
CA GLU A 102 -36.62 -0.26 25.56
C GLU A 102 -35.93 -0.58 26.88
N THR A 103 -34.85 0.12 27.18
CA THR A 103 -33.99 -0.18 28.34
C THR A 103 -33.66 1.08 29.11
N GLU A 104 -33.76 1.04 30.44
CA GLU A 104 -33.38 2.14 31.33
C GLU A 104 -31.89 2.15 31.66
N ALA A 105 -31.25 0.99 31.58
CA ALA A 105 -29.80 0.80 31.77
C ALA A 105 -29.17 0.25 30.48
N GLU A 106 -27.85 0.26 30.42
CA GLU A 106 -27.13 -0.39 29.31
C GLU A 106 -27.41 -1.89 29.28
N GLU A 107 -27.87 -2.39 28.15
CA GLU A 107 -28.14 -3.81 27.91
C GLU A 107 -27.37 -4.31 26.71
N LEU A 108 -26.77 -5.50 26.83
CA LEU A 108 -26.06 -6.17 25.76
C LEU A 108 -27.02 -7.11 25.01
N PHE A 109 -27.25 -6.84 23.74
CA PHE A 109 -27.96 -7.75 22.84
C PHE A 109 -26.96 -8.60 22.08
N GLU A 110 -27.11 -9.92 22.18
CA GLU A 110 -26.37 -10.90 21.41
C GLU A 110 -27.31 -11.63 20.46
N ILE A 111 -26.98 -11.66 19.18
CA ILE A 111 -27.80 -12.23 18.13
C ILE A 111 -26.95 -13.22 17.33
N SER A 112 -27.39 -14.51 17.32
CA SER A 112 -26.82 -15.53 16.46
C SER A 112 -27.13 -15.24 14.99
N LEU A 113 -26.16 -15.40 14.10
CA LEU A 113 -26.27 -14.99 12.70
C LEU A 113 -26.25 -16.16 11.72
N LEU A 114 -25.33 -17.12 11.87
CA LEU A 114 -25.14 -18.18 10.87
C LEU A 114 -26.31 -19.15 10.78
N ASP A 115 -27.05 -19.36 11.85
CA ASP A 115 -28.29 -20.15 11.87
C ASP A 115 -29.43 -19.53 11.06
N LYS A 116 -29.32 -18.24 10.73
CA LYS A 116 -30.31 -17.47 9.94
C LYS A 116 -29.93 -17.34 8.46
N MET A 117 -28.77 -17.88 8.08
CA MET A 117 -28.25 -17.83 6.73
C MET A 117 -28.17 -19.22 6.12
N SER A 118 -28.68 -19.39 4.91
CA SER A 118 -28.37 -20.60 4.13
C SER A 118 -26.92 -20.54 3.63
N THR A 119 -26.33 -21.68 3.32
CA THR A 119 -24.94 -21.74 2.78
C THR A 119 -24.75 -20.87 1.54
N ALA A 120 -25.78 -20.70 0.72
CA ALA A 120 -25.76 -19.85 -0.47
C ALA A 120 -25.82 -18.34 -0.15
N GLU A 121 -26.26 -17.98 1.04
CA GLU A 121 -26.40 -16.58 1.50
C GLU A 121 -25.18 -16.10 2.30
N VAL A 122 -24.21 -16.99 2.57
CA VAL A 122 -22.95 -16.61 3.20
C VAL A 122 -22.06 -15.93 2.16
N GLN A 123 -22.43 -14.70 1.80
CA GLN A 123 -21.72 -13.88 0.81
C GLN A 123 -21.69 -12.42 1.30
N GLY A 124 -20.74 -11.66 0.76
CA GLY A 124 -20.64 -10.23 0.98
C GLY A 124 -20.37 -9.86 2.45
N MET A 125 -21.15 -8.94 2.99
CA MET A 125 -20.92 -8.35 4.31
C MET A 125 -22.16 -8.33 5.20
N LEU A 126 -21.93 -8.37 6.51
CA LEU A 126 -22.95 -8.12 7.53
C LEU A 126 -22.79 -6.73 8.09
N TYR A 127 -23.89 -6.09 8.45
CA TYR A 127 -23.85 -4.82 9.17
C TYR A 127 -25.03 -4.62 10.12
N THR A 128 -24.78 -3.75 11.10
CA THR A 128 -25.78 -3.32 12.07
C THR A 128 -26.45 -2.04 11.57
N GLU A 129 -27.76 -1.93 11.81
CA GLU A 129 -28.57 -0.73 11.60
C GLU A 129 -29.32 -0.41 12.89
N ILE A 130 -29.38 0.86 13.29
CA ILE A 130 -30.13 1.33 14.46
C ILE A 130 -31.06 2.45 14.05
N GLU A 131 -32.31 2.35 14.46
CA GLU A 131 -33.35 3.33 14.18
C GLU A 131 -34.04 3.77 15.48
N THR A 132 -34.26 5.07 15.61
CA THR A 132 -35.07 5.69 16.68
C THR A 132 -36.31 6.33 16.07
N GLY A 133 -37.48 6.13 16.71
CA GLY A 133 -38.76 6.74 16.32
C GLY A 133 -38.98 8.13 16.92
N GLU A 134 -40.20 8.65 16.80
CA GLU A 134 -40.61 9.91 17.42
C GLU A 134 -40.60 9.79 18.95
N GLY A 135 -39.96 10.77 19.62
CA GLY A 135 -39.77 10.76 21.08
C GLY A 135 -38.84 9.65 21.59
N GLN A 136 -38.19 8.91 20.72
CA GLN A 136 -37.21 7.87 21.09
C GLN A 136 -35.80 8.37 20.93
N ARG A 137 -34.94 8.02 21.89
CA ARG A 137 -33.49 8.29 21.87
C ARG A 137 -32.75 7.06 22.36
N CYS A 138 -31.55 6.84 21.85
CA CYS A 138 -30.73 5.76 22.37
C CYS A 138 -29.25 6.14 22.41
N VAL A 139 -28.50 5.42 23.21
CA VAL A 139 -27.05 5.49 23.31
C VAL A 139 -26.50 4.11 22.93
N LEU A 140 -25.58 4.07 21.98
CA LEU A 140 -24.77 2.92 21.64
C LEU A 140 -23.41 3.09 22.28
N SER A 141 -23.00 2.18 23.17
CA SER A 141 -21.72 2.26 23.87
C SER A 141 -20.69 1.22 23.40
N GLU A 142 -21.13 0.09 22.88
CA GLU A 142 -20.26 -1.01 22.46
C GLU A 142 -20.95 -1.87 21.41
N GLY A 143 -20.17 -2.49 20.51
CA GLY A 143 -20.70 -3.43 19.55
C GLY A 143 -19.60 -4.18 18.79
N GLY A 144 -20.04 -5.07 17.91
CA GLY A 144 -19.15 -5.83 17.04
C GLY A 144 -19.62 -7.25 16.77
N TYR A 145 -18.66 -8.05 16.31
CA TYR A 145 -18.90 -9.44 15.95
C TYR A 145 -18.02 -10.36 16.79
N THR A 146 -18.61 -11.46 17.29
CA THR A 146 -17.95 -12.42 18.16
C THR A 146 -18.18 -13.84 17.66
N THR A 147 -17.32 -14.76 18.09
CA THR A 147 -17.43 -16.19 17.86
C THR A 147 -17.13 -16.96 19.14
N SER A 148 -17.73 -18.13 19.33
CA SER A 148 -17.36 -19.06 20.38
C SER A 148 -16.09 -19.86 20.04
N THR A 149 -15.70 -19.86 18.75
CA THR A 149 -14.49 -20.55 18.27
C THR A 149 -13.26 -20.05 19.03
N VAL A 150 -12.51 -20.95 19.64
CA VAL A 150 -11.28 -20.66 20.35
C VAL A 150 -10.09 -20.87 19.43
N SER A 151 -9.16 -19.96 19.43
CA SER A 151 -7.90 -20.15 18.70
C SER A 151 -7.07 -21.26 19.34
N GLU A 152 -6.72 -22.26 18.56
CA GLU A 152 -5.78 -23.32 18.93
C GLU A 152 -4.32 -22.94 18.60
N ARG A 153 -4.13 -21.79 17.96
CA ARG A 153 -2.82 -21.35 17.47
C ARG A 153 -2.31 -20.16 18.28
N THR A 154 -1.06 -20.26 18.68
CA THR A 154 -0.32 -19.11 19.19
C THR A 154 0.26 -18.34 18.01
N VAL A 155 -0.02 -17.04 17.94
CA VAL A 155 0.54 -16.11 16.96
C VAL A 155 1.50 -15.17 17.69
N HIS A 156 2.76 -15.17 17.29
CA HIS A 156 3.75 -14.19 17.72
C HIS A 156 4.04 -13.26 16.53
N LEU A 157 3.52 -12.05 16.59
CA LEU A 157 3.60 -11.06 15.52
C LEU A 157 4.77 -10.11 15.77
N VAL A 158 5.66 -10.00 14.80
CA VAL A 158 6.70 -8.97 14.74
C VAL A 158 6.33 -7.94 13.70
N ILE A 159 6.34 -6.65 14.05
CA ILE A 159 6.23 -5.55 13.06
C ILE A 159 7.63 -5.11 12.68
N ALA A 160 7.98 -5.19 11.40
CA ALA A 160 9.25 -4.72 10.87
C ALA A 160 9.04 -3.41 10.09
N ILE A 161 9.63 -2.33 10.61
CA ILE A 161 9.58 -0.99 10.02
C ILE A 161 10.96 -0.65 9.46
N CYS A 162 11.00 -0.18 8.20
CA CYS A 162 12.23 0.36 7.60
C CYS A 162 12.16 1.88 7.58
N THR A 163 13.18 2.57 8.08
CA THR A 163 13.20 4.05 8.11
C THR A 163 14.51 4.63 7.57
N TYR A 164 14.41 5.82 6.98
CA TYR A 164 15.56 6.62 6.57
C TYR A 164 15.31 8.11 6.82
N LYS A 165 15.86 8.64 7.94
CA LYS A 165 15.77 10.06 8.33
C LYS A 165 14.33 10.58 8.45
N ARG A 166 13.46 9.78 9.09
CA ARG A 166 12.03 10.10 9.31
C ARG A 166 11.62 9.85 10.76
N GLU A 167 12.43 10.35 11.69
CA GLU A 167 12.33 10.12 13.12
C GLU A 167 10.95 10.47 13.68
N THR A 168 10.37 11.58 13.22
CA THR A 168 9.05 12.04 13.68
C THR A 168 7.94 11.04 13.35
N TYR A 169 7.94 10.49 12.16
CA TYR A 169 6.93 9.50 11.74
C TYR A 169 7.08 8.19 12.52
N VAL A 170 8.29 7.68 12.61
CA VAL A 170 8.58 6.45 13.37
C VAL A 170 8.20 6.62 14.83
N THR A 171 8.59 7.72 15.48
CA THR A 171 8.28 7.98 16.90
C THR A 171 6.77 8.03 17.14
N ARG A 172 6.01 8.69 16.26
CA ARG A 172 4.54 8.72 16.32
C ARG A 172 3.95 7.30 16.23
N ASN A 173 4.40 6.51 15.25
CA ASN A 173 3.87 5.17 15.02
C ASN A 173 4.24 4.23 16.18
N LEU A 174 5.45 4.31 16.70
CA LEU A 174 5.87 3.55 17.88
C LEU A 174 5.03 3.88 19.12
N GLU A 175 4.72 5.17 19.32
CA GLU A 175 3.89 5.60 20.45
C GLU A 175 2.44 5.08 20.35
N ILE A 176 1.87 5.06 19.13
CA ILE A 176 0.54 4.48 18.90
C ILE A 176 0.55 2.98 19.15
N ILE A 177 1.52 2.23 18.61
CA ILE A 177 1.67 0.79 18.85
C ILE A 177 1.81 0.50 20.34
N ARG A 178 2.68 1.23 21.02
CA ARG A 178 2.91 1.07 22.46
C ARG A 178 1.61 1.25 23.27
N LYS A 179 0.94 2.40 23.11
CA LYS A 179 -0.24 2.75 23.92
C LYS A 179 -1.48 1.96 23.57
N LYS A 180 -1.73 1.75 22.26
CA LYS A 180 -3.00 1.18 21.81
C LYS A 180 -2.97 -0.34 21.71
N LEU A 181 -1.80 -0.96 21.55
CA LEU A 181 -1.65 -2.39 21.41
C LEU A 181 -0.89 -3.02 22.57
N TRP A 182 0.38 -2.65 22.78
CA TRP A 182 1.25 -3.34 23.73
C TRP A 182 0.91 -3.09 25.21
N GLU A 183 0.57 -1.84 25.59
CA GLU A 183 0.17 -1.47 26.96
C GLU A 183 -1.35 -1.60 27.21
N ASN A 184 -2.15 -1.85 26.19
CA ASN A 184 -3.61 -1.88 26.32
C ASN A 184 -4.13 -3.28 26.70
N PRO A 185 -4.61 -3.50 27.95
CA PRO A 185 -5.10 -4.83 28.37
C PRO A 185 -6.32 -5.33 27.60
N ARG A 186 -7.02 -4.44 26.88
CA ARG A 186 -8.17 -4.81 26.02
C ARG A 186 -7.75 -5.24 24.62
N SER A 187 -6.48 -5.06 24.27
CA SER A 187 -5.96 -5.49 22.97
C SER A 187 -5.62 -6.98 22.99
N PRO A 188 -5.93 -7.75 21.95
CA PRO A 188 -5.45 -9.13 21.83
C PRO A 188 -3.93 -9.22 21.69
N LEU A 189 -3.27 -8.09 21.45
CA LEU A 189 -1.82 -7.95 21.33
C LEU A 189 -1.15 -7.44 22.61
N TYR A 190 -1.90 -7.35 23.74
CA TYR A 190 -1.36 -6.91 25.01
C TYR A 190 -0.13 -7.72 25.41
N GLN A 191 1.03 -7.07 25.51
CA GLN A 191 2.35 -7.67 25.78
C GLN A 191 2.74 -8.83 24.85
N ASN A 192 2.11 -8.93 23.67
CA ASN A 192 2.32 -10.02 22.72
C ASN A 192 2.60 -9.50 21.28
N ILE A 193 3.35 -8.42 21.17
CA ILE A 193 3.81 -7.86 19.91
C ILE A 193 5.23 -7.35 20.08
N HIS A 194 6.08 -7.54 19.10
CA HIS A 194 7.42 -6.98 19.07
C HIS A 194 7.61 -6.11 17.83
N VAL A 195 8.30 -4.97 17.97
CA VAL A 195 8.58 -4.06 16.86
C VAL A 195 10.08 -4.04 16.61
N ILE A 196 10.46 -4.22 15.34
CA ILE A 196 11.84 -4.07 14.88
C ILE A 196 11.90 -2.88 13.95
N VAL A 197 12.67 -1.86 14.30
CA VAL A 197 12.92 -0.71 13.45
C VAL A 197 14.30 -0.83 12.85
N THR A 198 14.37 -0.98 11.52
CA THR A 198 15.63 -0.93 10.77
C THR A 198 15.92 0.51 10.36
N ASP A 199 16.91 1.11 10.99
CA ASP A 199 17.30 2.51 10.77
C ASP A 199 18.42 2.62 9.75
N ASN A 200 18.06 2.79 8.48
CA ASN A 200 18.99 3.01 7.37
C ASN A 200 19.68 4.39 7.44
N GLY A 201 19.14 5.32 8.24
CA GLY A 201 19.69 6.65 8.44
C GLY A 201 20.69 6.72 9.58
N ARG A 202 20.64 5.77 10.50
CA ARG A 202 21.42 5.76 11.77
C ARG A 202 21.21 7.02 12.59
N THR A 203 19.99 7.53 12.58
CA THR A 203 19.61 8.80 13.22
C THR A 203 18.75 8.61 14.46
N LEU A 204 18.20 7.40 14.67
CA LEU A 204 17.44 7.08 15.85
C LEU A 204 18.40 6.81 17.03
N GLU A 205 18.05 7.35 18.19
CA GLU A 205 18.76 7.02 19.41
C GLU A 205 18.63 5.53 19.72
N LYS A 206 19.75 4.89 20.04
CA LYS A 206 19.74 3.53 20.60
C LYS A 206 19.11 3.61 21.99
N HIS A 207 17.80 3.43 22.04
CA HIS A 207 17.16 3.16 23.32
C HIS A 207 17.66 1.80 23.81
N ALA A 208 17.91 1.69 25.11
CA ALA A 208 18.12 0.39 25.73
C ALA A 208 17.00 -0.55 25.29
N ASP A 209 17.34 -1.76 24.87
CA ASP A 209 16.38 -2.74 24.36
C ASP A 209 15.18 -2.82 25.29
N LYS A 210 14.02 -2.42 24.77
CA LYS A 210 12.75 -2.55 25.46
C LYS A 210 12.18 -3.92 25.10
N SER A 211 11.49 -4.55 26.01
CA SER A 211 10.89 -5.88 25.79
C SER A 211 10.02 -5.98 24.51
N TRP A 212 9.55 -4.85 24.00
CA TRP A 212 8.65 -4.79 22.83
C TRP A 212 9.28 -4.12 21.60
N LEU A 213 10.50 -3.55 21.71
CA LEU A 213 11.10 -2.72 20.64
C LEU A 213 12.60 -3.00 20.51
N THR A 214 13.03 -3.27 19.29
CA THR A 214 14.44 -3.36 18.90
C THR A 214 14.72 -2.35 17.79
N ILE A 215 15.74 -1.49 17.96
CA ILE A 215 16.22 -0.56 16.94
C ILE A 215 17.54 -1.07 16.39
N CYS A 216 17.55 -1.34 15.07
CA CYS A 216 18.70 -1.88 14.34
C CYS A 216 19.29 -0.82 13.42
N PRO A 217 20.42 -0.16 13.80
CA PRO A 217 21.16 0.66 12.85
C PRO A 217 21.57 -0.19 11.65
N ASN A 218 21.39 0.34 10.43
CA ASN A 218 21.62 -0.43 9.23
C ASN A 218 22.38 0.40 8.18
N LYS A 219 23.07 -0.28 7.25
CA LYS A 219 23.59 0.35 6.06
C LYS A 219 22.43 0.73 5.14
N ASN A 220 22.44 1.94 4.59
CA ASN A 220 21.42 2.33 3.64
C ASN A 220 21.60 1.60 2.30
N ALA A 221 20.91 0.50 2.14
CA ALA A 221 20.78 -0.21 0.88
C ALA A 221 19.30 -0.27 0.41
N GLY A 222 18.51 0.77 0.76
CA GLY A 222 17.13 0.99 0.38
C GLY A 222 16.12 0.23 1.21
N GLY A 223 14.84 0.29 0.80
CA GLY A 223 13.72 -0.41 1.46
C GLY A 223 13.91 -1.91 1.45
N ALA A 224 14.33 -2.49 0.32
CA ALA A 224 14.61 -3.92 0.22
C ALA A 224 15.57 -4.43 1.30
N ALA A 225 16.64 -3.68 1.58
CA ALA A 225 17.63 -4.04 2.59
C ALA A 225 17.12 -3.81 4.02
N GLY A 226 16.35 -2.74 4.24
CA GLY A 226 15.74 -2.47 5.53
C GLY A 226 14.76 -3.57 5.93
N PHE A 227 13.90 -3.98 5.03
CA PHE A 227 12.96 -5.08 5.28
C PHE A 227 13.67 -6.44 5.38
N ALA A 228 14.70 -6.70 4.55
CA ALA A 228 15.52 -7.90 4.71
C ALA A 228 16.17 -7.98 6.10
N ARG A 229 16.69 -6.86 6.62
CA ARG A 229 17.23 -6.79 7.99
C ARG A 229 16.15 -7.03 9.03
N GLY A 230 14.98 -6.39 8.91
CA GLY A 230 13.85 -6.60 9.81
C GLY A 230 13.39 -8.06 9.85
N MET A 231 13.25 -8.70 8.69
CA MET A 231 12.96 -10.14 8.58
C MET A 231 14.03 -11.00 9.25
N ALA A 232 15.32 -10.70 8.99
CA ALA A 232 16.43 -11.46 9.56
C ALA A 232 16.50 -11.35 11.10
N GLU A 233 16.23 -10.17 11.64
CA GLU A 233 16.15 -9.96 13.09
C GLU A 233 14.96 -10.71 13.70
N ALA A 234 13.80 -10.68 13.05
CA ALA A 234 12.62 -11.40 13.49
C ALA A 234 12.83 -12.93 13.53
N LEU A 235 13.64 -13.47 12.63
CA LEU A 235 13.97 -14.90 12.58
C LEU A 235 14.94 -15.36 13.69
N LYS A 236 15.51 -14.47 14.48
CA LYS A 236 16.37 -14.83 15.63
C LYS A 236 15.57 -15.37 16.81
N ASP A 237 14.29 -15.01 16.88
CA ASP A 237 13.37 -15.57 17.86
C ASP A 237 12.53 -16.68 17.20
N ASP A 238 12.81 -17.93 17.58
CA ASP A 238 12.12 -19.10 17.05
C ASP A 238 10.62 -19.12 17.35
N SER A 239 10.16 -18.32 18.32
CA SER A 239 8.74 -18.18 18.62
C SER A 239 8.00 -17.32 17.61
N THR A 240 8.69 -16.45 16.85
CA THR A 240 8.08 -15.59 15.84
C THR A 240 7.37 -16.42 14.76
N THR A 241 6.10 -16.13 14.54
CA THR A 241 5.28 -16.84 13.55
C THR A 241 5.05 -16.03 12.29
N HIS A 242 4.93 -14.71 12.42
CA HIS A 242 4.63 -13.80 11.31
C HIS A 242 5.40 -12.49 11.44
N VAL A 243 5.76 -11.91 10.31
CA VAL A 243 6.38 -10.60 10.20
C VAL A 243 5.47 -9.67 9.40
N LEU A 244 4.99 -8.61 10.01
CA LEU A 244 4.26 -7.53 9.36
C LEU A 244 5.25 -6.47 8.90
N LEU A 245 5.46 -6.37 7.59
CA LEU A 245 6.24 -5.29 6.98
C LEU A 245 5.37 -4.04 6.87
N MET A 246 5.91 -2.90 7.25
CA MET A 246 5.19 -1.64 7.27
C MET A 246 6.15 -0.46 7.01
N ASP A 247 5.74 0.49 6.16
CA ASP A 247 6.50 1.73 5.92
C ASP A 247 6.49 2.63 7.17
N ASP A 248 7.48 3.51 7.26
CA ASP A 248 7.66 4.41 8.40
C ASP A 248 6.72 5.62 8.39
N ASP A 249 6.29 6.07 7.22
CA ASP A 249 5.48 7.29 7.01
C ASP A 249 3.97 7.03 6.85
N VAL A 250 3.52 5.81 7.09
CA VAL A 250 2.10 5.49 7.12
C VAL A 250 1.43 6.03 8.40
N GLU A 251 0.15 6.39 8.31
CA GLU A 251 -0.70 6.52 9.48
C GLU A 251 -1.31 5.15 9.78
N ILE A 252 -0.95 4.60 10.92
CA ILE A 252 -1.39 3.25 11.32
C ILE A 252 -2.76 3.29 11.99
N LYS A 253 -3.53 2.22 11.74
CA LYS A 253 -4.76 1.94 12.45
C LYS A 253 -4.58 0.72 13.35
N PRO A 254 -4.60 0.89 14.69
CA PRO A 254 -4.40 -0.21 15.62
C PRO A 254 -5.36 -1.38 15.42
N SER A 255 -6.63 -1.11 15.17
CA SER A 255 -7.64 -2.16 14.91
C SER A 255 -7.37 -2.99 13.65
N ALA A 256 -6.66 -2.43 12.65
CA ALA A 256 -6.23 -3.21 11.48
C ALA A 256 -5.19 -4.27 11.88
N ILE A 257 -4.26 -3.93 12.79
CA ILE A 257 -3.26 -4.86 13.31
C ILE A 257 -3.93 -5.92 14.21
N GLU A 258 -4.90 -5.53 15.07
CA GLU A 258 -5.69 -6.45 15.87
C GLU A 258 -6.49 -7.42 14.99
N LYS A 259 -7.15 -6.91 13.93
CA LYS A 259 -7.90 -7.74 12.97
C LYS A 259 -7.00 -8.72 12.23
N THR A 260 -5.81 -8.28 11.81
CA THR A 260 -4.78 -9.15 11.22
C THR A 260 -4.38 -10.27 12.18
N TYR A 261 -4.08 -9.94 13.43
CA TYR A 261 -3.72 -10.92 14.45
C TYR A 261 -4.84 -11.96 14.67
N LEU A 262 -6.08 -11.52 14.80
CA LEU A 262 -7.24 -12.38 15.00
C LEU A 262 -7.49 -13.29 13.78
N LEU A 263 -7.34 -12.75 12.57
CA LEU A 263 -7.42 -13.53 11.34
C LEU A 263 -6.36 -14.64 11.32
N LEU A 264 -5.09 -14.31 11.62
CA LEU A 264 -3.99 -15.28 11.69
C LEU A 264 -4.24 -16.36 12.74
N ALA A 265 -4.76 -15.98 13.90
CA ALA A 265 -5.04 -16.90 15.00
C ALA A 265 -6.13 -17.95 14.64
N LEU A 266 -7.05 -17.58 13.76
CA LEU A 266 -8.20 -18.41 13.36
C LEU A 266 -8.06 -19.06 11.99
N LEU A 267 -6.99 -18.80 11.22
CA LEU A 267 -6.82 -19.35 9.86
C LEU A 267 -6.96 -20.87 9.82
N LYS A 268 -7.65 -21.38 8.81
CA LYS A 268 -7.63 -22.79 8.43
C LYS A 268 -6.21 -23.20 8.02
N ASP A 269 -5.92 -24.46 8.19
CA ASP A 269 -4.56 -24.99 7.95
C ASP A 269 -4.09 -24.82 6.50
N GLU A 270 -5.01 -24.90 5.55
CA GLU A 270 -4.75 -24.72 4.11
C GLU A 270 -4.36 -23.29 3.74
N TYR A 271 -4.67 -22.30 4.58
CA TYR A 271 -4.33 -20.88 4.36
C TYR A 271 -3.16 -20.37 5.22
N ARG A 272 -2.49 -21.25 5.97
CA ARG A 272 -1.39 -20.88 6.90
C ARG A 272 -0.21 -20.17 6.24
N GLU A 273 0.06 -20.48 4.96
CA GLU A 273 1.13 -19.84 4.18
C GLU A 273 0.63 -18.62 3.37
N ARG A 274 -0.63 -18.17 3.59
CA ARG A 274 -1.14 -16.96 2.93
C ARG A 274 -0.59 -15.70 3.60
N ILE A 275 -0.23 -14.75 2.77
CA ILE A 275 0.12 -13.38 3.17
C ILE A 275 -1.17 -12.62 3.50
N ILE A 276 -1.17 -11.79 4.54
CA ILE A 276 -2.26 -10.84 4.78
C ILE A 276 -1.83 -9.48 4.26
N GLY A 277 -2.60 -8.94 3.31
CA GLY A 277 -2.34 -7.63 2.71
C GLY A 277 -3.28 -6.55 3.24
N GLY A 278 -2.72 -5.39 3.56
CA GLY A 278 -3.50 -4.20 3.89
C GLY A 278 -3.65 -3.25 2.71
N ALA A 279 -4.84 -2.64 2.59
CA ALA A 279 -5.09 -1.62 1.59
C ALA A 279 -4.35 -0.31 1.92
N MET A 280 -4.03 0.45 0.90
CA MET A 280 -3.58 1.82 1.04
C MET A 280 -4.76 2.77 0.83
N LEU A 281 -5.06 3.58 1.82
CA LEU A 281 -5.93 4.74 1.73
C LEU A 281 -5.07 6.00 1.58
N ARG A 282 -5.58 7.02 0.92
CA ARG A 282 -4.86 8.27 0.67
C ARG A 282 -4.87 9.16 1.93
N SER A 283 -3.78 9.85 2.19
CA SER A 283 -3.72 10.85 3.29
C SER A 283 -4.40 12.17 2.91
N ASP A 284 -4.42 12.52 1.62
CA ASP A 284 -5.03 13.77 1.13
C ASP A 284 -6.55 13.67 0.92
N TYR A 285 -7.06 12.49 0.60
CA TYR A 285 -8.49 12.16 0.52
C TYR A 285 -8.72 10.87 1.30
N THR A 286 -8.88 11.00 2.60
CA THR A 286 -8.82 9.89 3.57
C THR A 286 -9.85 8.79 3.35
N PHE A 287 -10.87 9.05 2.56
CA PHE A 287 -11.91 8.11 2.16
C PHE A 287 -11.64 7.42 0.81
N VAL A 288 -10.55 7.75 0.12
CA VAL A 288 -10.20 7.16 -1.17
C VAL A 288 -9.20 6.03 -0.98
N GLN A 289 -9.57 4.85 -1.43
CA GLN A 289 -8.66 3.70 -1.53
C GLN A 289 -7.77 3.86 -2.76
N GLN A 290 -6.46 3.94 -2.53
CA GLN A 290 -5.46 4.01 -3.60
C GLN A 290 -5.23 2.64 -4.23
N GLU A 291 -5.14 1.60 -3.40
CA GLU A 291 -4.90 0.23 -3.84
C GLU A 291 -5.27 -0.78 -2.74
N SER A 292 -5.76 -1.95 -3.16
CA SER A 292 -5.94 -3.11 -2.29
C SER A 292 -5.29 -4.33 -2.96
N GLY A 293 -3.96 -4.40 -2.90
CA GLY A 293 -3.14 -5.39 -3.61
C GLY A 293 -2.98 -5.08 -5.08
N GLY A 294 -2.07 -5.79 -5.74
CA GLY A 294 -1.76 -5.58 -7.15
C GLY A 294 -1.59 -6.88 -7.93
N SER A 295 -1.87 -6.83 -9.22
CA SER A 295 -1.55 -7.89 -10.16
C SER A 295 -0.42 -7.47 -11.09
N TYR A 296 0.35 -8.45 -11.57
CA TYR A 296 1.47 -8.23 -12.48
C TYR A 296 1.23 -8.92 -13.80
N GLN A 297 0.63 -8.20 -14.75
CA GLN A 297 0.20 -8.74 -16.02
C GLN A 297 1.00 -8.14 -17.19
N GLY A 298 1.56 -9.01 -18.02
CA GLY A 298 2.33 -8.58 -19.19
C GLY A 298 3.51 -7.66 -18.87
N GLY A 299 4.09 -7.79 -17.68
CA GLY A 299 5.22 -6.98 -17.22
C GLY A 299 4.83 -5.59 -16.71
N ARG A 300 3.60 -5.44 -16.22
CA ARG A 300 3.06 -4.18 -15.68
C ARG A 300 2.28 -4.44 -14.40
N ILE A 301 2.45 -3.52 -13.48
CA ILE A 301 1.64 -3.44 -12.27
C ILE A 301 0.24 -2.92 -12.63
N GLN A 302 -0.77 -3.57 -12.07
CA GLN A 302 -2.16 -3.13 -12.11
C GLN A 302 -2.69 -3.15 -10.66
N SER A 303 -2.95 -1.97 -10.13
CA SER A 303 -3.54 -1.82 -8.80
C SER A 303 -4.98 -2.34 -8.81
N ILE A 304 -5.33 -3.11 -7.79
CA ILE A 304 -6.67 -3.67 -7.62
C ILE A 304 -7.49 -2.68 -6.80
N HIS A 305 -8.75 -2.47 -7.21
CA HIS A 305 -9.70 -1.56 -6.56
C HIS A 305 -9.13 -0.16 -6.31
N ALA A 306 -8.42 0.38 -7.32
CA ALA A 306 -7.80 1.69 -7.24
C ALA A 306 -8.81 2.83 -7.44
N GLY A 307 -8.63 3.94 -6.70
CA GLY A 307 -9.42 5.16 -6.83
C GLY A 307 -10.87 5.03 -6.34
N MET A 308 -11.14 4.12 -5.41
CA MET A 308 -12.51 3.89 -4.91
C MET A 308 -12.86 4.83 -3.77
N ASP A 309 -14.01 5.49 -3.87
CA ASP A 309 -14.62 6.25 -2.77
C ASP A 309 -15.32 5.30 -1.78
N LEU A 310 -14.67 5.04 -0.66
CA LEU A 310 -15.15 4.12 0.37
C LEU A 310 -16.30 4.68 1.23
N ARG A 311 -16.75 5.91 1.00
CA ARG A 311 -17.98 6.44 1.58
C ARG A 311 -19.22 5.80 0.94
N ARG A 312 -19.06 5.14 -0.20
CA ARG A 312 -20.11 4.46 -0.92
C ARG A 312 -20.15 2.98 -0.56
N THR A 313 -21.33 2.49 -0.14
CA THR A 313 -21.54 1.08 0.24
C THR A 313 -21.16 0.12 -0.90
N GLU A 314 -21.49 0.50 -2.16
CA GLU A 314 -21.19 -0.31 -3.33
C GLU A 314 -19.68 -0.57 -3.48
N ASN A 315 -18.84 0.41 -3.12
CA ASN A 315 -17.39 0.28 -3.18
C ASN A 315 -16.85 -0.55 -2.00
N VAL A 316 -17.46 -0.44 -0.82
CA VAL A 316 -17.13 -1.31 0.33
C VAL A 316 -17.45 -2.76 -0.01
N LEU A 317 -18.62 -3.01 -0.64
CA LEU A 317 -19.04 -4.34 -1.07
C LEU A 317 -18.16 -4.87 -2.21
N LEU A 318 -17.72 -4.02 -3.15
CA LEU A 318 -16.82 -4.42 -4.23
C LEU A 318 -15.49 -4.99 -3.69
N ASN A 319 -14.99 -4.49 -2.55
CA ASN A 319 -13.81 -5.04 -1.89
C ASN A 319 -14.01 -6.48 -1.35
N GLU A 320 -15.26 -6.94 -1.23
CA GLU A 320 -15.54 -8.33 -0.84
C GLU A 320 -15.26 -9.31 -1.98
N ARG A 321 -15.21 -8.85 -3.23
CA ARG A 321 -14.82 -9.70 -4.36
C ARG A 321 -13.39 -10.23 -4.19
N ASN A 322 -13.23 -11.53 -4.46
CA ASN A 322 -11.93 -12.19 -4.46
C ASN A 322 -11.21 -12.00 -5.81
N GLU A 323 -10.85 -10.76 -6.15
CA GLU A 323 -10.01 -10.52 -7.31
C GLU A 323 -8.57 -10.99 -7.05
N ARG A 324 -7.98 -11.71 -8.02
CA ARG A 324 -6.63 -12.25 -7.88
C ARG A 324 -5.60 -11.14 -7.77
N ALA A 325 -4.84 -11.15 -6.68
CA ALA A 325 -3.65 -10.34 -6.49
C ALA A 325 -2.39 -11.21 -6.54
N ASP A 326 -1.36 -10.75 -7.23
CA ASP A 326 -0.07 -11.43 -7.31
C ASP A 326 0.88 -10.98 -6.18
N TYR A 327 0.63 -9.79 -5.59
CA TYR A 327 1.43 -9.24 -4.49
C TYR A 327 0.59 -8.25 -3.65
N ASN A 328 1.10 -7.91 -2.47
CA ASN A 328 0.68 -6.75 -1.69
C ASN A 328 1.90 -5.89 -1.38
N ALA A 329 1.76 -4.58 -1.54
CA ALA A 329 2.84 -3.66 -1.26
C ALA A 329 3.17 -3.59 0.24
N TRP A 330 4.41 -3.21 0.57
CA TRP A 330 4.95 -3.33 1.91
C TRP A 330 4.65 -2.16 2.85
N TRP A 331 3.75 -1.26 2.45
CA TRP A 331 3.15 -0.34 3.43
C TRP A 331 2.34 -1.09 4.51
N TYR A 332 1.84 -2.30 4.19
CA TYR A 332 1.22 -3.22 5.14
C TYR A 332 1.16 -4.64 4.54
N CYS A 333 2.09 -5.48 4.89
CA CYS A 333 2.17 -6.83 4.33
C CYS A 333 2.65 -7.83 5.40
N CYS A 334 1.73 -8.67 5.91
CA CYS A 334 2.05 -9.66 6.93
C CYS A 334 2.40 -11.01 6.30
N ILE A 335 3.63 -11.45 6.52
CA ILE A 335 4.23 -12.63 5.88
C ILE A 335 4.49 -13.71 6.93
N PRO A 336 4.02 -14.97 6.72
CA PRO A 336 4.38 -16.10 7.59
C PRO A 336 5.88 -16.37 7.59
N VAL A 337 6.46 -16.65 8.76
CA VAL A 337 7.89 -17.01 8.89
C VAL A 337 8.24 -18.25 8.06
N SER A 338 7.32 -19.22 7.93
CA SER A 338 7.50 -20.41 7.07
C SER A 338 7.74 -20.01 5.61
N VAL A 339 7.05 -18.97 5.12
CA VAL A 339 7.23 -18.43 3.76
C VAL A 339 8.60 -17.75 3.63
N ILE A 340 9.02 -16.95 4.62
CA ILE A 340 10.35 -16.32 4.61
C ILE A 340 11.45 -17.39 4.60
N LYS A 341 11.35 -18.41 5.45
CA LYS A 341 12.32 -19.53 5.50
C LYS A 341 12.38 -20.31 4.18
N LYS A 342 11.25 -20.50 3.50
CA LYS A 342 11.14 -21.28 2.26
C LYS A 342 11.54 -20.49 1.00
N LYS A 343 11.21 -19.19 0.97
CA LYS A 343 11.38 -18.33 -0.21
C LYS A 343 12.57 -17.39 -0.11
N GLY A 344 13.15 -17.23 1.09
CA GLY A 344 14.26 -16.32 1.36
C GLY A 344 13.81 -14.86 1.49
N PHE A 345 14.77 -13.98 1.42
CA PHE A 345 14.64 -12.52 1.58
C PHE A 345 14.39 -11.81 0.25
N PRO A 346 14.03 -10.51 0.22
CA PRO A 346 13.88 -9.76 -1.02
C PRO A 346 15.17 -9.74 -1.87
N LEU A 347 15.03 -9.42 -3.15
CA LEU A 347 16.18 -9.11 -4.01
C LEU A 347 16.85 -7.79 -3.59
N PRO A 348 18.18 -7.62 -3.78
CA PRO A 348 18.90 -6.40 -3.42
C PRO A 348 18.67 -5.26 -4.43
N VAL A 349 17.42 -4.92 -4.69
CA VAL A 349 17.01 -3.98 -5.75
C VAL A 349 16.99 -2.51 -5.30
N PHE A 350 17.21 -2.22 -4.05
CA PHE A 350 17.24 -0.92 -3.39
C PHE A 350 15.83 -0.34 -3.16
N LEU A 351 15.16 0.11 -4.22
CA LEU A 351 13.82 0.70 -4.23
C LEU A 351 13.02 0.14 -5.39
N HIS A 352 11.71 0.02 -5.25
CA HIS A 352 10.73 -0.39 -6.23
C HIS A 352 10.89 -1.83 -6.73
N CYS A 353 9.78 -2.51 -6.91
CA CYS A 353 9.68 -3.90 -7.35
C CYS A 353 10.21 -4.96 -6.35
N ASP A 354 10.63 -4.60 -5.16
CA ASP A 354 11.01 -5.52 -4.09
C ASP A 354 9.78 -6.32 -3.61
N ASP A 355 8.69 -5.65 -3.33
CA ASP A 355 7.38 -6.19 -2.97
C ASP A 355 6.74 -7.01 -4.10
N VAL A 356 6.78 -6.47 -5.33
CA VAL A 356 6.27 -7.16 -6.53
C VAL A 356 7.03 -8.45 -6.79
N GLU A 357 8.36 -8.40 -6.80
CA GLU A 357 9.21 -9.57 -7.00
C GLU A 357 8.94 -10.63 -5.93
N TYR A 358 8.90 -10.20 -4.67
CA TYR A 358 8.68 -11.09 -3.55
C TYR A 358 7.30 -11.78 -3.64
N GLY A 359 6.25 -11.04 -3.95
CA GLY A 359 4.90 -11.57 -4.18
C GLY A 359 4.87 -12.61 -5.29
N LEU A 360 5.44 -12.30 -6.46
CA LEU A 360 5.54 -13.22 -7.59
C LEU A 360 6.34 -14.50 -7.24
N ARG A 361 7.44 -14.37 -6.49
CA ARG A 361 8.27 -15.47 -6.05
C ARG A 361 7.60 -16.35 -5.01
N THR A 362 6.83 -15.78 -4.10
CA THR A 362 6.05 -16.55 -3.13
C THR A 362 4.96 -17.35 -3.83
N GLY A 363 4.33 -16.76 -4.84
CA GLY A 363 3.25 -17.36 -5.61
C GLY A 363 1.99 -17.59 -4.78
N THR A 364 1.87 -16.92 -3.62
CA THR A 364 0.70 -16.98 -2.74
C THR A 364 -0.15 -15.73 -2.93
N GLU A 365 -1.43 -15.92 -3.17
CA GLU A 365 -2.38 -14.80 -3.23
C GLU A 365 -2.60 -14.21 -1.83
N PRO A 366 -2.45 -12.89 -1.62
CA PRO A 366 -2.69 -12.27 -0.33
C PRO A 366 -4.19 -12.27 0.04
N ILE A 367 -4.49 -12.55 1.31
CA ILE A 367 -5.82 -12.33 1.88
C ILE A 367 -5.96 -10.83 2.16
N ARG A 368 -7.02 -10.22 1.64
CA ARG A 368 -7.33 -8.79 1.78
C ARG A 368 -8.75 -8.65 2.32
N MET A 369 -8.93 -7.79 3.30
CA MET A 369 -10.21 -7.63 3.99
C MET A 369 -10.46 -6.16 4.32
N ASN A 370 -11.70 -5.70 4.20
CA ASN A 370 -12.11 -4.36 4.64
C ASN A 370 -11.68 -4.10 6.09
N GLY A 371 -11.23 -2.88 6.36
CA GLY A 371 -10.72 -2.47 7.66
C GLY A 371 -9.27 -2.87 7.96
N ILE A 372 -8.58 -3.64 7.09
CA ILE A 372 -7.13 -3.85 7.16
C ILE A 372 -6.47 -2.88 6.19
N CYS A 373 -5.98 -1.75 6.69
CA CYS A 373 -5.43 -0.67 5.88
C CYS A 373 -4.46 0.21 6.66
N VAL A 374 -3.79 1.07 5.90
CA VAL A 374 -3.04 2.24 6.38
C VAL A 374 -3.39 3.44 5.52
N TRP A 375 -3.22 4.67 6.05
CA TRP A 375 -3.19 5.87 5.23
C TRP A 375 -1.75 6.21 4.86
N HIS A 376 -1.56 6.59 3.62
CA HIS A 376 -0.25 6.94 3.08
C HIS A 376 -0.38 8.07 2.04
N ASP A 377 0.66 8.88 1.89
CA ASP A 377 0.72 9.89 0.85
C ASP A 377 0.69 9.28 -0.55
N ALA A 378 -0.06 9.89 -1.44
CA ALA A 378 -0.12 9.45 -2.83
C ALA A 378 1.22 9.64 -3.55
N PHE A 379 1.52 8.76 -4.51
CA PHE A 379 2.81 8.74 -5.22
C PHE A 379 2.79 9.49 -6.55
N GLU A 380 1.62 9.89 -7.05
CA GLU A 380 1.48 10.38 -8.43
C GLU A 380 2.30 11.63 -8.71
N HIS A 381 2.50 12.46 -7.69
CA HIS A 381 3.17 13.75 -7.82
C HIS A 381 4.65 13.70 -7.43
N LYS A 382 5.06 12.69 -6.67
CA LYS A 382 6.45 12.50 -6.24
C LYS A 382 7.23 11.73 -7.31
N ARG A 383 7.93 12.45 -8.22
CA ARG A 383 8.74 11.81 -9.27
C ARG A 383 10.20 12.25 -9.24
N PRO A 384 10.97 11.84 -8.23
CA PRO A 384 12.42 12.03 -8.24
C PRO A 384 13.04 11.35 -9.46
N SER A 385 14.03 11.99 -10.07
CA SER A 385 14.71 11.44 -11.26
C SER A 385 15.29 10.05 -11.05
N VAL A 386 15.79 9.79 -9.86
CA VAL A 386 16.42 8.51 -9.50
C VAL A 386 15.46 7.32 -9.62
N ASN A 387 14.15 7.53 -9.46
CA ASN A 387 13.15 6.49 -9.62
C ASN A 387 13.14 5.91 -11.04
N GLU A 388 13.42 6.73 -12.08
CA GLU A 388 13.51 6.25 -13.46
C GLU A 388 14.58 5.18 -13.64
N TYR A 389 15.70 5.30 -12.93
CA TYR A 389 16.74 4.28 -12.94
C TYR A 389 16.27 2.97 -12.29
N TYR A 390 15.76 3.05 -11.07
CA TYR A 390 15.30 1.85 -10.35
C TYR A 390 14.13 1.17 -11.04
N ASP A 391 13.13 1.93 -11.48
CA ASP A 391 11.98 1.42 -12.22
C ASP A 391 12.42 0.59 -13.44
N VAL A 392 13.34 1.12 -14.24
CA VAL A 392 13.76 0.44 -15.46
C VAL A 392 14.63 -0.77 -15.16
N ARG A 393 15.66 -0.63 -14.31
CA ARG A 393 16.56 -1.74 -13.97
C ARG A 393 15.77 -2.89 -13.32
N ASN A 394 14.96 -2.58 -12.34
CA ASN A 394 14.24 -3.59 -11.57
C ASN A 394 13.12 -4.25 -12.39
N THR A 395 12.41 -3.47 -13.23
CA THR A 395 11.43 -4.04 -14.18
C THR A 395 12.10 -4.99 -15.17
N LEU A 396 13.31 -4.72 -15.65
CA LEU A 396 14.06 -5.64 -16.51
C LEU A 396 14.38 -6.94 -15.77
N ILE A 397 14.77 -6.87 -14.50
CA ILE A 397 15.03 -8.03 -13.65
C ILE A 397 13.73 -8.85 -13.47
N VAL A 398 12.67 -8.22 -12.96
CA VAL A 398 11.40 -8.89 -12.65
C VAL A 398 10.77 -9.51 -13.91
N ASN A 399 10.73 -8.77 -15.03
CA ASN A 399 10.22 -9.30 -16.28
C ASN A 399 11.05 -10.47 -16.80
N GLY A 400 12.36 -10.38 -16.68
CA GLY A 400 13.28 -11.46 -17.06
C GLY A 400 13.10 -12.74 -16.23
N LEU A 401 12.67 -12.60 -14.98
CA LEU A 401 12.43 -13.72 -14.07
C LEU A 401 11.04 -14.33 -14.24
N TYR A 402 9.99 -13.52 -14.36
CA TYR A 402 8.60 -13.99 -14.17
C TYR A 402 7.70 -13.85 -15.40
N VAL A 403 8.06 -13.06 -16.42
CA VAL A 403 7.19 -12.89 -17.60
C VAL A 403 7.60 -13.87 -18.69
N ARG A 404 6.73 -14.85 -18.95
CA ARG A 404 6.98 -15.88 -19.97
C ARG A 404 7.20 -15.25 -21.35
N GLY A 405 8.30 -15.62 -22.00
CA GLY A 405 8.65 -15.13 -23.35
C GLY A 405 9.15 -13.69 -23.37
N TYR A 406 9.41 -13.06 -22.23
CA TYR A 406 10.02 -11.74 -22.19
C TYR A 406 11.49 -11.83 -22.64
N GLY A 407 11.83 -11.10 -23.69
CA GLY A 407 13.16 -11.13 -24.29
C GLY A 407 13.63 -9.73 -24.71
N CYS A 408 14.77 -9.68 -25.40
CA CYS A 408 15.42 -8.41 -25.77
C CYS A 408 14.50 -7.44 -26.55
N ARG A 409 13.55 -7.96 -27.38
CA ARG A 409 12.61 -7.10 -28.12
C ARG A 409 11.61 -6.41 -27.21
N GLN A 410 11.05 -7.13 -26.23
CA GLN A 410 10.12 -6.57 -25.25
C GLN A 410 10.84 -5.58 -24.33
N ALA A 411 12.04 -5.93 -23.86
CA ALA A 411 12.91 -5.06 -23.08
C ALA A 411 13.20 -3.75 -23.84
N PHE A 412 13.61 -3.84 -25.09
CA PHE A 412 13.89 -2.68 -25.93
C PHE A 412 12.64 -1.78 -26.13
N ARG A 413 11.47 -2.39 -26.40
CA ARG A 413 10.21 -1.61 -26.53
C ARG A 413 9.88 -0.85 -25.24
N MET A 414 10.04 -1.49 -24.10
CA MET A 414 9.80 -0.88 -22.78
C MET A 414 10.74 0.31 -22.58
N VAL A 415 12.04 0.12 -22.83
CA VAL A 415 13.07 1.16 -22.71
C VAL A 415 12.77 2.34 -23.65
N CYS A 416 12.52 2.08 -24.94
CA CYS A 416 12.19 3.13 -25.90
C CYS A 416 10.95 3.92 -25.52
N ARG A 417 9.89 3.22 -25.04
CA ARG A 417 8.67 3.89 -24.57
C ARG A 417 8.97 4.81 -23.38
N ARG A 418 9.77 4.33 -22.40
CA ARG A 418 10.13 5.12 -21.21
C ARG A 418 10.94 6.35 -21.60
N MET A 419 11.91 6.19 -22.48
CA MET A 419 12.72 7.32 -23.00
C MET A 419 11.86 8.33 -23.77
N LEU A 420 10.89 7.88 -24.62
CA LEU A 420 9.96 8.77 -25.31
C LEU A 420 9.05 9.55 -24.37
N VAL A 421 8.53 8.91 -23.32
CA VAL A 421 7.72 9.59 -22.31
C VAL A 421 8.53 10.70 -21.65
N ASN A 422 9.78 10.42 -21.27
CA ASN A 422 10.67 11.41 -20.66
C ASN A 422 11.09 12.51 -21.64
N LEU A 423 11.31 12.20 -22.94
CA LEU A 423 11.53 13.19 -23.98
C LEU A 423 10.36 14.17 -24.09
N PHE A 424 9.14 13.64 -24.16
CA PHE A 424 7.92 14.44 -24.31
C PHE A 424 7.56 15.23 -23.04
N ARG A 425 8.12 14.87 -21.88
CA ARG A 425 8.04 15.61 -20.62
C ARG A 425 9.23 16.54 -20.38
N TYR A 426 10.13 16.68 -21.35
CA TYR A 426 11.37 17.47 -21.27
C TYR A 426 12.27 17.06 -20.10
N ARG A 427 12.26 15.77 -19.73
CA ARG A 427 13.04 15.18 -18.65
C ARG A 427 14.28 14.47 -19.21
N TYR A 428 15.21 15.23 -19.79
CA TYR A 428 16.36 14.68 -20.53
C TYR A 428 17.38 13.97 -19.65
N LYS A 429 17.56 14.43 -18.39
CA LYS A 429 18.42 13.74 -17.44
C LYS A 429 17.88 12.34 -17.12
N ASP A 430 16.57 12.19 -17.08
CA ASP A 430 15.91 10.90 -16.82
C ASP A 430 16.11 9.92 -17.98
N ILE A 431 16.19 10.41 -19.22
CA ILE A 431 16.56 9.58 -20.38
C ILE A 431 17.93 8.93 -20.18
N ARG A 432 18.90 9.68 -19.65
CA ARG A 432 20.23 9.15 -19.34
C ARG A 432 20.21 8.12 -18.21
N LEU A 433 19.38 8.34 -17.19
CA LEU A 433 19.17 7.38 -16.11
C LEU A 433 18.51 6.08 -16.61
N VAL A 434 17.56 6.16 -17.54
CA VAL A 434 17.00 4.98 -18.23
C VAL A 434 18.09 4.21 -18.98
N ALA A 435 18.94 4.89 -19.73
CA ALA A 435 20.06 4.26 -20.44
C ALA A 435 21.05 3.60 -19.47
N ARG A 436 21.41 4.29 -18.38
CA ARG A 436 22.28 3.76 -17.32
C ARG A 436 21.68 2.52 -16.67
N ALA A 437 20.36 2.50 -16.43
CA ALA A 437 19.66 1.35 -15.87
C ALA A 437 19.79 0.09 -16.74
N VAL A 438 19.73 0.27 -18.07
CA VAL A 438 19.96 -0.84 -19.02
C VAL A 438 21.39 -1.32 -18.97
N ASP A 439 22.34 -0.39 -18.99
CA ASP A 439 23.77 -0.72 -18.94
C ASP A 439 24.11 -1.50 -17.66
N ASP A 440 23.60 -1.07 -16.50
CA ASP A 440 23.86 -1.73 -15.21
C ASP A 440 23.10 -3.07 -15.08
N TYR A 441 21.89 -3.22 -15.64
CA TYR A 441 21.21 -4.52 -15.73
C TYR A 441 22.07 -5.53 -16.50
N LEU A 442 22.65 -5.12 -17.63
CA LEU A 442 23.46 -6.01 -18.48
C LEU A 442 24.79 -6.45 -17.83
N ARG A 443 25.25 -5.77 -16.77
CA ARG A 443 26.39 -6.20 -15.95
C ARG A 443 26.10 -7.45 -15.12
N GLY A 444 24.80 -7.79 -14.96
CA GLY A 444 24.35 -9.01 -14.31
C GLY A 444 24.32 -8.98 -12.78
N PRO A 445 23.91 -10.11 -12.16
CA PRO A 445 23.69 -10.19 -10.72
C PRO A 445 24.96 -10.06 -9.90
N GLY A 446 26.10 -10.52 -10.41
CA GLY A 446 27.40 -10.39 -9.71
C GLY A 446 27.75 -8.94 -9.44
N TRP A 447 27.51 -8.04 -10.40
CA TRP A 447 27.66 -6.61 -10.20
C TRP A 447 26.66 -6.07 -9.16
N LEU A 448 25.39 -6.46 -9.26
CA LEU A 448 24.35 -6.01 -8.32
C LEU A 448 24.69 -6.38 -6.87
N MET A 449 25.16 -7.60 -6.64
CA MET A 449 25.55 -8.11 -5.32
C MET A 449 26.80 -7.46 -4.73
N GLN A 450 27.68 -6.92 -5.57
CA GLN A 450 28.95 -6.33 -5.13
C GLN A 450 28.90 -4.80 -5.03
N THR A 451 27.90 -4.19 -5.67
CA THR A 451 27.77 -2.72 -5.73
C THR A 451 27.44 -2.14 -4.36
N ASP A 452 28.14 -1.09 -3.96
CA ASP A 452 27.74 -0.28 -2.82
C ASP A 452 26.49 0.52 -3.20
N ALA A 453 25.34 0.09 -2.66
CA ALA A 453 24.06 0.66 -3.03
C ALA A 453 23.88 2.12 -2.57
N GLU A 454 24.47 2.50 -1.43
CA GLU A 454 24.41 3.87 -0.93
C GLU A 454 25.24 4.82 -1.80
N GLU A 455 26.44 4.39 -2.22
CA GLU A 455 27.29 5.16 -3.13
C GLU A 455 26.63 5.32 -4.50
N LEU A 456 26.11 4.22 -5.07
CA LEU A 456 25.36 4.26 -6.33
C LEU A 456 24.17 5.22 -6.25
N HIS A 457 23.39 5.15 -5.18
CA HIS A 457 22.23 6.03 -5.00
C HIS A 457 22.65 7.50 -4.94
N ARG A 458 23.73 7.82 -4.23
CA ARG A 458 24.29 9.18 -4.16
C ARG A 458 24.75 9.69 -5.52
N GLU A 459 25.42 8.84 -6.32
CA GLU A 459 25.81 9.14 -7.70
C GLU A 459 24.57 9.47 -8.56
N LEU A 460 23.57 8.60 -8.54
CA LEU A 460 22.32 8.75 -9.32
C LEU A 460 21.57 10.03 -8.94
N MET A 461 21.45 10.33 -7.64
CA MET A 461 20.83 11.56 -7.15
C MET A 461 21.54 12.81 -7.65
N SER A 462 22.87 12.77 -7.78
CA SER A 462 23.66 13.91 -8.27
C SER A 462 23.44 14.20 -9.76
N THR A 463 23.05 13.19 -10.54
CA THR A 463 22.85 13.30 -11.99
C THR A 463 21.43 13.71 -12.39
N GLY A 464 20.46 13.55 -11.49
CA GLY A 464 19.04 13.85 -11.70
C GLY A 464 18.69 15.34 -11.68
N TYR A 465 17.40 15.63 -11.78
CA TYR A 465 16.86 16.97 -11.54
C TYR A 465 16.80 17.24 -10.03
N ARG A 466 17.18 18.47 -9.65
CA ARG A 466 16.99 18.97 -8.29
C ARG A 466 15.72 19.80 -8.27
N TYR A 467 14.83 19.48 -7.36
CA TYR A 467 13.65 20.27 -7.09
C TYR A 467 14.03 21.43 -6.17
N THR A 468 13.73 22.63 -6.58
CA THR A 468 14.02 23.86 -5.85
C THR A 468 12.74 24.68 -5.67
N GLU A 469 12.76 25.67 -4.81
CA GLU A 469 11.62 26.58 -4.63
C GLU A 469 11.26 27.25 -5.96
N ILE A 470 9.97 27.27 -6.26
CA ILE A 470 9.38 27.97 -7.40
C ILE A 470 8.77 29.27 -6.87
N PHE A 471 8.89 30.35 -7.64
CA PHE A 471 8.38 31.65 -7.25
C PHE A 471 6.90 31.60 -6.81
N PRO A 472 6.52 32.25 -5.68
CA PRO A 472 5.14 32.35 -5.23
C PRO A 472 4.22 32.89 -6.35
N GLY A 473 3.04 32.28 -6.50
CA GLY A 473 2.06 32.63 -7.54
C GLY A 473 2.27 31.97 -8.90
N THR A 474 3.35 31.19 -9.10
CA THR A 474 3.56 30.41 -10.34
C THR A 474 2.81 29.07 -10.32
N ILE A 475 2.58 28.52 -9.14
CA ILE A 475 1.91 27.23 -8.94
C ILE A 475 0.42 27.48 -8.66
N PRO A 476 -0.51 26.84 -9.41
CA PRO A 476 -1.93 26.86 -9.08
C PRO A 476 -2.19 26.27 -7.69
N GLU A 477 -3.20 26.79 -6.99
CA GLU A 477 -3.69 26.11 -5.79
C GLU A 477 -4.27 24.74 -6.15
N LYS A 478 -4.20 23.80 -5.18
CA LYS A 478 -4.69 22.43 -5.36
C LYS A 478 -6.23 22.51 -5.44
N GLU A 479 -6.79 22.27 -6.63
CA GLU A 479 -8.22 22.36 -6.87
C GLU A 479 -8.92 21.01 -6.69
N ASP A 480 -10.23 21.03 -6.38
CA ASP A 480 -11.13 19.85 -6.29
C ASP A 480 -11.21 19.01 -7.57
N VAL A 481 -10.72 19.54 -8.70
CA VAL A 481 -10.57 18.82 -9.98
C VAL A 481 -9.76 17.54 -9.82
N LEU A 482 -8.77 17.53 -8.92
CA LEU A 482 -7.92 16.37 -8.68
C LEU A 482 -8.70 15.16 -8.14
N LEU A 483 -9.64 15.38 -7.22
CA LEU A 483 -10.48 14.32 -6.67
C LEU A 483 -11.36 13.68 -7.75
N THR A 484 -12.02 14.49 -8.58
CA THR A 484 -12.84 13.99 -9.69
C THR A 484 -12.02 13.15 -10.66
N ASP A 485 -10.80 13.56 -10.97
CA ASP A 485 -9.91 12.83 -11.88
C ASP A 485 -9.43 11.51 -11.27
N ILE A 486 -9.15 11.45 -9.97
CA ILE A 486 -8.79 10.22 -9.25
C ILE A 486 -9.97 9.24 -9.30
N LEU A 487 -11.17 9.68 -8.87
CA LEU A 487 -12.36 8.83 -8.79
C LEU A 487 -12.86 8.36 -10.16
N THR A 488 -12.64 9.13 -11.22
CA THR A 488 -13.07 8.78 -12.58
C THR A 488 -12.00 8.07 -13.40
N GLY A 489 -10.79 7.93 -12.87
CA GLY A 489 -9.65 7.34 -13.59
C GLY A 489 -9.21 8.14 -14.82
N LYS A 490 -9.63 9.38 -14.98
CA LYS A 490 -9.33 10.22 -16.15
C LYS A 490 -7.84 10.53 -16.31
N HIS A 491 -7.07 10.53 -15.23
CA HIS A 491 -5.60 10.64 -15.31
C HIS A 491 -4.95 9.54 -16.15
N ASN A 492 -5.63 8.41 -16.34
CA ASN A 492 -5.17 7.28 -17.16
C ASN A 492 -5.79 7.21 -18.55
N SER A 493 -6.62 8.17 -18.97
CA SER A 493 -7.23 8.15 -20.29
C SER A 493 -6.17 8.44 -21.36
N ASN A 494 -5.59 7.38 -21.93
CA ASN A 494 -4.67 7.39 -23.07
C ASN A 494 -5.41 7.66 -24.40
N ASN A 495 -6.42 8.49 -24.44
CA ASN A 495 -7.01 8.94 -25.70
C ASN A 495 -6.01 9.80 -26.45
N ILE A 496 -5.14 9.13 -27.21
CA ILE A 496 -4.12 9.77 -28.03
C ILE A 496 -4.85 10.44 -29.20
N ASP A 497 -4.96 11.78 -29.13
CA ASP A 497 -5.37 12.59 -30.28
C ASP A 497 -4.42 12.29 -31.44
N ARG A 498 -4.97 11.88 -32.60
CA ARG A 498 -4.20 11.56 -33.82
C ARG A 498 -3.26 12.70 -34.21
N LYS A 499 -3.65 13.96 -33.99
CA LYS A 499 -2.80 15.14 -34.26
C LYS A 499 -1.56 15.16 -33.35
N LYS A 500 -1.71 14.79 -32.09
CA LYS A 500 -0.59 14.71 -31.14
C LYS A 500 0.36 13.57 -31.52
N LEU A 501 -0.19 12.43 -31.94
CA LEU A 501 0.63 11.31 -32.41
C LEU A 501 1.44 11.65 -33.66
N LEU A 502 0.79 12.15 -34.71
CA LEU A 502 1.41 12.50 -36.01
C LEU A 502 2.44 13.62 -35.87
N SER A 503 2.26 14.53 -34.95
CA SER A 503 3.20 15.63 -34.66
C SER A 503 4.27 15.30 -33.63
N LEU A 504 4.43 14.02 -33.23
CA LEU A 504 5.29 13.61 -32.12
C LEU A 504 5.05 14.48 -30.88
N ASN A 505 3.82 14.53 -30.41
CA ASN A 505 3.38 15.39 -29.30
C ASN A 505 3.71 16.88 -29.51
N GLY A 506 3.57 17.37 -30.75
CA GLY A 506 3.85 18.76 -31.12
C GLY A 506 5.34 19.09 -31.29
N TRP A 507 6.23 18.11 -31.26
CA TRP A 507 7.67 18.35 -31.47
C TRP A 507 7.98 18.82 -32.90
N LEU A 508 7.24 18.33 -33.90
CA LEU A 508 7.39 18.75 -35.32
C LEU A 508 6.66 20.06 -35.63
N LEU A 509 6.00 20.67 -34.65
CA LEU A 509 5.27 21.91 -34.81
C LEU A 509 5.96 23.07 -34.09
N PRO A 510 5.76 24.32 -34.54
CA PRO A 510 6.23 25.49 -33.83
C PRO A 510 5.65 25.50 -32.39
N ALA A 511 6.51 25.80 -31.42
CA ALA A 511 6.07 25.98 -30.04
C ALA A 511 5.19 27.22 -29.93
N ARG A 512 4.24 27.23 -28.98
CA ARG A 512 3.47 28.42 -28.64
C ARG A 512 4.38 29.42 -27.92
N ARG A 513 4.22 30.68 -28.24
CA ARG A 513 4.89 31.77 -27.51
C ARG A 513 4.12 32.03 -26.21
N GLY A 514 4.81 32.26 -25.13
CA GLY A 514 4.21 32.55 -23.81
C GLY A 514 5.26 32.43 -22.69
N ASN A 515 4.85 32.75 -21.48
CA ASN A 515 5.63 32.48 -20.28
C ASN A 515 5.72 30.98 -19.99
N PRO A 516 6.74 30.52 -19.24
CA PRO A 516 6.80 29.13 -18.81
C PRO A 516 5.52 28.73 -18.06
N GLU A 517 4.91 27.62 -18.47
CA GLU A 517 3.68 27.14 -17.88
C GLU A 517 3.98 26.10 -16.79
N PRO A 518 3.27 26.14 -15.64
CA PRO A 518 3.40 25.13 -14.61
C PRO A 518 2.73 23.82 -15.05
N ILE A 519 3.42 22.69 -14.83
CA ILE A 519 2.92 21.33 -15.11
C ILE A 519 3.30 20.46 -13.92
N MET A 520 2.35 19.73 -13.35
CA MET A 520 2.64 18.76 -12.27
C MET A 520 3.56 17.64 -12.78
N ALA A 521 4.47 17.19 -11.93
CA ALA A 521 5.48 16.19 -12.31
C ALA A 521 4.88 14.85 -12.77
N GLY A 522 3.68 14.51 -12.29
CA GLY A 522 2.93 13.31 -12.67
C GLY A 522 2.19 13.39 -14.01
N GLU A 523 1.99 14.59 -14.55
CA GLU A 523 1.13 14.81 -15.70
C GLU A 523 1.51 14.03 -16.96
N SER A 524 0.46 13.75 -17.76
CA SER A 524 0.62 13.08 -19.05
C SER A 524 1.53 13.88 -20.01
N PRO A 525 2.33 13.23 -20.87
CA PRO A 525 3.06 13.91 -21.94
C PRO A 525 2.18 14.85 -22.79
N HIS A 526 0.88 14.62 -22.87
CA HIS A 526 -0.04 15.47 -23.63
C HIS A 526 -0.17 16.89 -23.10
N CYS A 527 0.10 17.11 -21.80
CA CYS A 527 0.11 18.43 -21.18
C CYS A 527 1.27 19.32 -21.69
N TYR A 528 2.30 18.71 -22.28
CA TYR A 528 3.46 19.40 -22.87
C TYR A 528 3.28 19.75 -24.36
N TYR A 529 2.11 19.46 -24.96
CA TYR A 529 1.88 19.66 -26.39
C TYR A 529 2.09 21.10 -26.84
N ARG A 530 3.10 21.32 -27.72
CA ARG A 530 3.52 22.61 -28.27
C ARG A 530 3.95 23.66 -27.25
N LYS A 531 4.22 23.28 -25.99
CA LYS A 531 4.82 24.18 -25.01
C LYS A 531 6.32 24.33 -25.30
N LYS A 532 6.87 25.54 -25.09
CA LYS A 532 8.31 25.79 -25.28
C LYS A 532 9.04 25.61 -23.94
N ASP A 533 8.56 26.25 -22.92
CA ASP A 533 9.15 26.39 -21.60
C ASP A 533 8.12 25.95 -20.54
N VAL A 534 8.55 25.20 -19.53
CA VAL A 534 7.68 24.66 -18.48
C VAL A 534 8.37 24.70 -17.12
N TRP A 535 7.54 24.88 -16.07
CA TRP A 535 7.91 24.59 -14.70
C TRP A 535 7.32 23.24 -14.31
N ILE A 536 8.16 22.24 -14.07
CA ILE A 536 7.71 20.91 -13.61
C ILE A 536 7.79 20.92 -12.10
N TYR A 537 6.65 20.74 -11.42
CA TYR A 537 6.56 20.90 -9.97
C TYR A 537 5.81 19.75 -9.28
N ASP A 538 6.12 19.57 -8.01
CA ASP A 538 5.40 18.72 -7.07
C ASP A 538 4.39 19.62 -6.30
N PRO A 539 3.09 19.33 -6.38
CA PRO A 539 2.06 20.18 -5.76
C PRO A 539 2.08 20.11 -4.22
N ASP A 540 2.61 19.02 -3.63
CA ASP A 540 2.63 18.83 -2.18
C ASP A 540 3.77 19.63 -1.54
N THR A 541 4.97 19.55 -2.12
CA THR A 541 6.16 20.25 -1.62
C THR A 541 6.30 21.66 -2.17
N LYS A 542 5.55 22.01 -3.24
CA LYS A 542 5.69 23.24 -4.03
C LYS A 542 7.09 23.46 -4.60
N LEU A 543 7.90 22.43 -4.63
CA LEU A 543 9.22 22.44 -5.24
C LEU A 543 9.16 21.99 -6.69
N GLY A 544 10.09 22.46 -7.53
CA GLY A 544 10.13 22.04 -8.92
C GLY A 544 11.41 22.44 -9.63
N PHE A 545 11.41 22.29 -10.94
CA PHE A 545 12.51 22.71 -11.80
C PHE A 545 12.02 23.21 -13.15
N TYR A 546 12.82 24.11 -13.74
CA TYR A 546 12.58 24.61 -15.08
C TYR A 546 13.08 23.62 -16.12
N SER A 547 12.31 23.45 -17.20
CA SER A 547 12.75 22.72 -18.40
C SER A 547 12.16 23.32 -19.66
N HIS A 548 12.74 23.00 -20.80
CA HIS A 548 12.29 23.52 -22.09
C HIS A 548 12.48 22.50 -23.21
N LYS A 549 11.80 22.72 -24.34
CA LYS A 549 11.88 21.87 -25.53
C LYS A 549 13.25 22.01 -26.20
N GLU A 550 14.05 20.95 -26.22
CA GLU A 550 15.37 20.90 -26.87
C GLU A 550 15.34 19.98 -28.09
N MET A 551 15.23 20.54 -29.30
CA MET A 551 15.20 19.75 -30.54
C MET A 551 16.40 18.81 -30.70
N LYS A 552 17.57 19.19 -30.19
CA LYS A 552 18.77 18.36 -30.17
C LYS A 552 18.50 16.97 -29.58
N GLN A 553 17.78 16.90 -28.48
CA GLN A 553 17.46 15.64 -27.78
C GLN A 553 16.62 14.69 -28.65
N LEU A 554 15.71 15.23 -29.48
CA LEU A 554 14.94 14.43 -30.42
C LEU A 554 15.83 13.78 -31.48
N PHE A 555 16.83 14.52 -32.00
CA PHE A 555 17.73 14.02 -33.04
C PHE A 555 18.81 13.07 -32.48
N GLU A 556 19.18 13.18 -31.22
CA GLU A 556 20.12 12.26 -30.55
C GLU A 556 19.50 10.92 -30.17
N MET A 557 18.18 10.89 -29.95
CA MET A 557 17.45 9.71 -29.49
C MET A 557 17.62 8.46 -30.37
N PRO A 558 17.55 8.52 -31.71
CA PRO A 558 17.74 7.33 -32.55
C PRO A 558 19.11 6.70 -32.39
N GLY A 559 20.16 7.50 -32.19
CA GLY A 559 21.52 7.01 -31.94
C GLY A 559 21.62 6.26 -30.63
N GLU A 560 21.01 6.79 -29.56
CA GLU A 560 20.99 6.13 -28.27
C GLU A 560 20.14 4.84 -28.28
N TRP A 561 19.00 4.83 -28.96
CA TRP A 561 18.20 3.62 -29.18
C TRP A 561 18.98 2.54 -29.92
N PHE A 562 19.72 2.92 -30.98
CA PHE A 562 20.52 1.98 -31.73
C PHE A 562 21.65 1.38 -30.86
N ARG A 563 22.33 2.21 -30.06
CA ARG A 563 23.34 1.76 -29.09
C ARG A 563 22.75 0.73 -28.09
N LEU A 564 21.61 1.07 -27.49
CA LEU A 564 20.94 0.19 -26.53
C LEU A 564 20.40 -1.08 -27.19
N TRP A 565 19.89 -0.99 -28.42
CA TRP A 565 19.45 -2.18 -29.17
C TRP A 565 20.58 -3.16 -29.42
N LEU A 566 21.74 -2.70 -29.85
CA LEU A 566 22.90 -3.55 -30.09
C LEU A 566 23.36 -4.26 -28.81
N LYS A 567 23.40 -3.52 -27.68
CA LYS A 567 23.75 -4.10 -26.38
C LYS A 567 22.72 -5.14 -25.93
N LEU A 568 21.45 -4.79 -25.91
CA LEU A 568 20.37 -5.71 -25.53
C LEU A 568 20.35 -6.95 -26.41
N LYS A 569 20.50 -6.80 -27.75
CA LYS A 569 20.56 -7.94 -28.67
C LYS A 569 21.71 -8.89 -28.35
N LYS A 570 22.85 -8.35 -27.95
CA LYS A 570 24.08 -9.14 -27.66
C LYS A 570 24.03 -9.78 -26.27
N GLU A 571 23.56 -9.08 -25.24
CA GLU A 571 23.85 -9.40 -23.84
C GLU A 571 22.60 -9.78 -23.03
N TYR A 572 21.37 -9.40 -23.49
CA TYR A 572 20.15 -9.56 -22.71
C TYR A 572 19.91 -11.02 -22.25
N ALA A 573 20.00 -11.99 -23.18
CA ALA A 573 19.70 -13.38 -22.88
C ALA A 573 20.73 -13.99 -21.87
N THR A 574 21.95 -13.52 -21.91
CA THR A 574 23.01 -13.95 -20.95
C THR A 574 22.75 -13.35 -19.58
N ALA A 575 22.45 -12.06 -19.51
CA ALA A 575 22.10 -11.38 -18.26
C ALA A 575 20.83 -12.00 -17.63
N GLN A 576 19.77 -12.21 -18.41
CA GLN A 576 18.54 -12.83 -17.94
C GLN A 576 18.79 -14.19 -17.30
N ARG A 577 19.53 -15.09 -17.97
CA ARG A 577 19.91 -16.40 -17.41
C ARG A 577 20.76 -16.29 -16.15
N ALA A 578 21.67 -15.32 -16.13
CA ALA A 578 22.49 -15.08 -14.95
C ALA A 578 21.64 -14.68 -13.74
N TYR A 579 20.64 -13.76 -13.89
CA TYR A 579 19.71 -13.42 -12.82
C TYR A 579 18.86 -14.63 -12.39
N GLN A 580 18.35 -15.44 -13.34
CA GLN A 580 17.59 -16.64 -13.01
C GLN A 580 18.40 -17.64 -12.18
N ASN A 581 19.69 -17.82 -12.50
CA ASN A 581 20.57 -18.74 -11.76
C ASN A 581 21.01 -18.18 -10.39
N ALA A 582 21.09 -16.85 -10.24
CA ALA A 582 21.58 -16.22 -9.02
C ALA A 582 20.48 -15.91 -7.99
N ILE A 583 19.19 -16.15 -8.31
CA ILE A 583 18.08 -15.75 -7.44
C ILE A 583 18.21 -16.36 -6.04
N ALA A 584 18.56 -17.64 -5.94
CA ALA A 584 18.71 -18.33 -4.67
C ALA A 584 19.83 -17.72 -3.81
N GLU A 585 20.96 -17.32 -4.43
CA GLU A 585 22.05 -16.63 -3.73
C GLU A 585 21.63 -15.24 -3.29
N MET A 586 21.06 -14.43 -4.20
CA MET A 586 20.65 -13.05 -3.92
C MET A 586 19.59 -12.93 -2.82
N THR A 587 18.81 -13.98 -2.59
CA THR A 587 17.75 -14.01 -1.58
C THR A 587 18.12 -14.79 -0.33
N SER A 588 19.36 -15.28 -0.23
CA SER A 588 19.83 -16.06 0.93
C SER A 588 20.13 -15.19 2.15
N MET A 589 20.05 -15.80 3.34
CA MET A 589 20.48 -15.21 4.60
C MET A 589 21.98 -14.90 4.58
N GLU A 590 22.79 -15.80 3.97
CA GLU A 590 24.25 -15.63 3.87
C GLU A 590 24.62 -14.39 3.05
N PHE A 591 23.93 -14.19 1.91
CA PHE A 591 24.13 -12.99 1.09
C PHE A 591 23.79 -11.74 1.89
N TRP A 592 22.59 -11.65 2.48
CA TRP A 592 22.16 -10.47 3.22
C TRP A 592 23.02 -10.19 4.47
N SER A 593 23.40 -11.23 5.20
CA SER A 593 24.30 -11.09 6.34
C SER A 593 25.66 -10.53 5.95
N ARG A 594 26.20 -10.92 4.79
CA ARG A 594 27.45 -10.38 4.25
C ARG A 594 27.29 -8.96 3.70
N TYR A 595 26.19 -8.72 2.98
CA TYR A 595 25.94 -7.46 2.28
C TYR A 595 25.69 -6.28 3.23
N LEU A 596 25.04 -6.56 4.36
CA LEU A 596 24.73 -5.57 5.38
C LEU A 596 25.83 -5.37 6.43
N ARG A 597 26.86 -6.24 6.48
CA ARG A 597 28.03 -5.98 7.34
C ARG A 597 28.72 -4.70 6.89
N GLU A 598 29.01 -3.84 7.86
CA GLU A 598 29.88 -2.70 7.62
C GLU A 598 31.27 -3.23 7.21
N LYS A 599 31.89 -2.60 6.21
CA LYS A 599 33.31 -2.78 6.01
C LYS A 599 33.97 -2.21 7.26
N GLU A 600 34.46 -3.07 8.15
CA GLU A 600 35.31 -2.64 9.27
C GLU A 600 36.33 -1.69 8.71
N SER A 601 36.38 -0.48 9.27
CA SER A 601 37.28 0.56 8.80
C SER A 601 38.71 0.01 8.90
N LYS A 602 39.42 -0.04 7.76
CA LYS A 602 40.85 -0.38 7.70
C LYS A 602 41.73 0.64 8.44
N ASN A 603 41.24 1.24 9.53
CA ASN A 603 41.92 2.28 10.30
C ASN A 603 42.39 1.87 11.70
N GLU A 604 42.34 0.57 12.04
CA GLU A 604 42.93 0.12 13.31
C GLU A 604 44.42 -0.31 13.21
N ASN A 605 45.07 -0.11 12.08
CA ASN A 605 46.50 -0.37 11.97
C ASN A 605 47.34 0.90 11.63
N LYS A 606 47.17 1.96 12.41
CA LYS A 606 48.12 3.07 12.54
C LYS A 606 47.97 3.72 13.91
N LEU A 607 48.42 3.04 14.93
CA LEU A 607 48.94 3.61 16.17
C LEU A 607 50.10 2.74 16.64
#